data_9b3931fc6daefc7f46e4bc438fbdcac2
#
_entry.id   9b3931fc6daefc7f46e4bc438fbdcac2
#
_cell.length_a   1.000
_cell.length_b   1.000
_cell.length_c   1.000
_cell.angle_alpha   90.00
_cell.angle_beta   90.00
_cell.angle_gamma   90.00
#
_symmetry.space_group_name_H-M   'P 1'
#
loop_
_entity.id
_entity.type
_entity.pdbx_description
1 polymer ?
#
loop_
_entity_poly.entity_id
_entity_poly.type
_entity_poly.pdbx_seq_one_letter_code
_entity_poly.pdbx_strand_id
1 'polypeptide(L)'
;MSIMDKLKKNSKLSHTSVLSESKFFTEKDMVPTDVPMINVALSGSVDGGLAPGLTVLAGPSKHFKTSFALLMAGAYMKHHPDAVMLFYDSEFGSPDSYFKQFGIDTSRVLHTPITNVEELKFDLIGQLEELDRNDKVVVVIDSIGNLASKKELEDAKNEKSVADMSRAKALKGLFRMSTPYLAMKNIPLIAVNHTYQEIGLFPKAIVSGGTGIYYSADNIWIIGRQQDKKGTEIQGYHFVINVEKSRYVKEKSKIPITVSWEGGVKSYSGLLDCALAGGYAVKPSNGWYATVDQSSGEVGPKVRYDGTLDKSFWDPIFAETDFKDFLKKQYSIGHQSLVEMDEIVVEE
;
A
#
# COMPACT_ATOMS: atom_id res chain seq x y z
N MET A 1 30.30 5.13 -33.47
CA MET A 1 29.74 4.42 -32.31
C MET A 1 29.95 5.29 -31.10
N SER A 2 28.84 5.72 -30.44
CA SER A 2 28.93 6.58 -29.27
C SER A 2 29.59 5.86 -28.07
N ILE A 3 30.02 6.60 -27.06
CA ILE A 3 30.51 6.01 -25.80
C ILE A 3 29.42 5.14 -25.18
N MET A 4 28.16 5.60 -25.21
CA MET A 4 27.00 4.86 -24.69
C MET A 4 26.85 3.49 -25.38
N ASP A 5 26.97 3.46 -26.74
CA ASP A 5 26.87 2.19 -27.48
C ASP A 5 28.00 1.23 -27.13
N LYS A 6 29.22 1.76 -26.92
CA LYS A 6 30.36 0.94 -26.53
C LYS A 6 30.14 0.31 -25.14
N LEU A 7 29.66 1.09 -24.16
CA LEU A 7 29.41 0.62 -22.80
C LEU A 7 28.25 -0.38 -22.77
N LYS A 8 27.16 -0.11 -23.50
CA LYS A 8 26.00 -1.02 -23.60
C LYS A 8 26.43 -2.38 -24.22
N LYS A 9 27.22 -2.36 -25.28
CA LYS A 9 27.73 -3.58 -25.93
C LYS A 9 28.72 -4.38 -25.06
N ASN A 10 29.47 -3.70 -24.19
CA ASN A 10 30.44 -4.34 -23.30
C ASN A 10 29.80 -4.94 -22.03
N SER A 11 28.58 -4.57 -21.70
CA SER A 11 27.87 -5.13 -20.55
C SER A 11 27.52 -6.59 -20.81
N LYS A 12 27.79 -7.45 -19.81
CA LYS A 12 27.41 -8.86 -19.81
C LYS A 12 26.02 -9.10 -19.21
N LEU A 13 25.37 -8.05 -18.72
CA LEU A 13 24.05 -8.13 -18.10
C LEU A 13 22.97 -7.88 -19.15
N SER A 14 22.03 -8.81 -19.29
CA SER A 14 20.98 -8.80 -20.31
C SER A 14 20.02 -7.59 -20.20
N HIS A 15 19.89 -7.00 -19.02
CA HIS A 15 18.97 -5.89 -18.76
C HIS A 15 19.62 -4.50 -18.85
N THR A 16 20.86 -4.39 -19.31
CA THR A 16 21.52 -3.10 -19.48
C THR A 16 20.86 -2.31 -20.61
N SER A 17 20.32 -1.14 -20.28
CA SER A 17 19.68 -0.22 -21.22
C SER A 17 20.00 1.24 -20.88
N VAL A 18 19.75 2.16 -21.82
CA VAL A 18 19.73 3.59 -21.49
C VAL A 18 18.57 3.86 -20.54
N LEU A 19 18.76 4.70 -19.54
CA LEU A 19 17.77 4.90 -18.46
C LEU A 19 16.40 5.33 -19.02
N SER A 20 16.37 6.21 -20.01
CA SER A 20 15.14 6.65 -20.67
C SER A 20 14.37 5.54 -21.41
N GLU A 21 15.05 4.43 -21.72
CA GLU A 21 14.50 3.25 -22.41
C GLU A 21 14.30 2.08 -21.42
N SER A 22 14.59 2.30 -20.14
CA SER A 22 14.54 1.24 -19.13
C SER A 22 13.11 0.86 -18.78
N LYS A 23 12.70 -0.33 -19.19
CA LYS A 23 11.39 -0.91 -18.87
C LYS A 23 11.08 -0.98 -17.37
N PHE A 24 12.10 -1.00 -16.52
CA PHE A 24 11.93 -1.02 -15.06
C PHE A 24 11.36 0.28 -14.50
N PHE A 25 11.44 1.40 -15.25
CA PHE A 25 10.94 2.71 -14.83
C PHE A 25 9.79 3.21 -15.71
N THR A 26 9.79 2.90 -17.01
CA THR A 26 8.77 3.36 -17.95
C THR A 26 7.51 2.50 -17.94
N GLU A 27 7.60 1.22 -17.56
CA GLU A 27 6.52 0.25 -17.60
C GLU A 27 6.17 -0.26 -16.18
N LYS A 28 6.10 0.62 -15.18
CA LYS A 28 5.56 0.26 -13.86
C LYS A 28 4.04 0.19 -13.94
N ASP A 29 3.52 -1.00 -13.67
CA ASP A 29 2.09 -1.24 -13.58
C ASP A 29 1.59 -0.78 -12.20
N MET A 30 0.80 0.30 -12.14
CA MET A 30 0.17 0.77 -10.91
C MET A 30 -1.32 0.50 -11.00
N VAL A 31 -1.81 -0.41 -10.18
CA VAL A 31 -3.19 -0.86 -10.23
C VAL A 31 -4.04 -0.12 -9.20
N PRO A 32 -5.04 0.69 -9.62
CA PRO A 32 -5.92 1.38 -8.70
C PRO A 32 -6.90 0.42 -8.03
N THR A 33 -7.25 0.73 -6.79
CA THR A 33 -8.39 0.15 -6.09
C THR A 33 -9.64 0.99 -6.31
N ASP A 34 -10.81 0.45 -5.95
CA ASP A 34 -12.09 1.20 -5.98
C ASP A 34 -12.21 2.22 -4.83
N VAL A 35 -11.12 2.48 -4.07
CA VAL A 35 -11.06 3.43 -2.95
C VAL A 35 -9.96 4.47 -3.21
N PRO A 36 -10.33 5.67 -3.72
CA PRO A 36 -9.35 6.70 -4.12
C PRO A 36 -8.31 7.04 -3.06
N MET A 37 -8.69 7.12 -1.79
CA MET A 37 -7.74 7.45 -0.72
C MET A 37 -6.77 6.32 -0.39
N ILE A 38 -7.09 5.05 -0.70
CA ILE A 38 -6.11 3.95 -0.67
C ILE A 38 -5.10 4.12 -1.81
N ASN A 39 -5.56 4.52 -3.01
CA ASN A 39 -4.67 4.81 -4.13
C ASN A 39 -3.71 5.96 -3.78
N VAL A 40 -4.22 7.01 -3.14
CA VAL A 40 -3.40 8.12 -2.61
C VAL A 40 -2.39 7.60 -1.58
N ALA A 41 -2.79 6.72 -0.65
CA ALA A 41 -1.88 6.15 0.34
C ALA A 41 -0.76 5.29 -0.27
N LEU A 42 -1.01 4.65 -1.42
CA LEU A 42 -0.06 3.82 -2.14
C LEU A 42 0.90 4.62 -3.03
N SER A 43 0.37 5.61 -3.75
CA SER A 43 1.08 6.26 -4.86
C SER A 43 1.09 7.79 -4.83
N GLY A 44 0.36 8.41 -3.89
CA GLY A 44 0.17 9.85 -3.82
C GLY A 44 -0.84 10.41 -4.82
N SER A 45 -1.53 9.55 -5.58
CA SER A 45 -2.49 9.94 -6.62
C SER A 45 -3.73 9.06 -6.58
N VAL A 46 -4.90 9.62 -6.86
CA VAL A 46 -6.15 8.87 -6.98
C VAL A 46 -6.17 7.93 -8.19
N ASP A 47 -5.44 8.29 -9.23
CA ASP A 47 -5.32 7.51 -10.47
C ASP A 47 -4.12 6.53 -10.46
N GLY A 48 -3.35 6.50 -9.36
CA GLY A 48 -2.29 5.53 -9.12
C GLY A 48 -2.82 4.28 -8.45
N GLY A 49 -2.03 3.68 -7.54
CA GLY A 49 -2.47 2.50 -6.79
C GLY A 49 -1.34 1.58 -6.38
N LEU A 50 -1.61 0.29 -6.34
CA LEU A 50 -0.65 -0.74 -5.97
C LEU A 50 0.44 -0.86 -7.03
N ALA A 51 1.67 -0.51 -6.65
CA ALA A 51 2.85 -0.60 -7.49
C ALA A 51 3.60 -1.92 -7.24
N PRO A 52 4.42 -2.38 -8.21
CA PRO A 52 5.37 -3.46 -7.98
C PRO A 52 6.34 -3.13 -6.86
N GLY A 53 6.77 -4.15 -6.14
CA GLY A 53 7.64 -4.01 -4.98
C GLY A 53 6.96 -4.40 -3.68
N LEU A 54 7.54 -4.04 -2.55
CA LEU A 54 7.09 -4.47 -1.22
C LEU A 54 6.27 -3.37 -0.53
N THR A 55 5.01 -3.67 -0.25
CA THR A 55 4.12 -2.88 0.63
C THR A 55 3.89 -3.64 1.94
N VAL A 56 4.18 -3.01 3.07
CA VAL A 56 4.02 -3.58 4.40
C VAL A 56 2.87 -2.92 5.14
N LEU A 57 1.92 -3.73 5.61
CA LEU A 57 0.77 -3.29 6.41
C LEU A 57 0.99 -3.71 7.86
N ALA A 58 1.35 -2.78 8.72
CA ALA A 58 1.66 -3.04 10.12
C ALA A 58 0.57 -2.46 11.06
N GLY A 59 0.41 -3.09 12.21
CA GLY A 59 -0.51 -2.63 13.24
C GLY A 59 -0.88 -3.73 14.23
N PRO A 60 -1.57 -3.38 15.32
CA PRO A 60 -2.09 -4.35 16.27
C PRO A 60 -3.09 -5.33 15.64
N SER A 61 -3.44 -6.39 16.37
CA SER A 61 -4.51 -7.31 15.94
C SER A 61 -5.84 -6.56 15.74
N LYS A 62 -6.69 -7.05 14.82
CA LYS A 62 -8.00 -6.46 14.47
C LYS A 62 -7.93 -5.03 13.91
N HIS A 63 -6.83 -4.66 13.26
CA HIS A 63 -6.65 -3.36 12.58
C HIS A 63 -6.81 -3.46 11.06
N PHE A 64 -7.64 -4.40 10.58
CA PHE A 64 -8.06 -4.51 9.18
C PHE A 64 -6.93 -4.74 8.15
N LYS A 65 -5.75 -5.20 8.60
CA LYS A 65 -4.56 -5.38 7.75
C LYS A 65 -4.79 -6.38 6.62
N THR A 66 -5.25 -7.59 6.96
CA THR A 66 -5.60 -8.64 6.00
C THR A 66 -6.64 -8.16 5.00
N SER A 67 -7.68 -7.46 5.47
CA SER A 67 -8.72 -6.91 4.60
C SER A 67 -8.17 -5.88 3.61
N PHE A 68 -7.28 -4.99 4.03
CA PHE A 68 -6.61 -4.07 3.11
C PHE A 68 -5.70 -4.80 2.13
N ALA A 69 -4.99 -5.85 2.56
CA ALA A 69 -4.18 -6.66 1.67
C ALA A 69 -5.04 -7.34 0.59
N LEU A 70 -6.16 -7.96 0.99
CA LEU A 70 -7.08 -8.62 0.07
C LEU A 70 -7.83 -7.62 -0.83
N LEU A 71 -8.17 -6.43 -0.34
CA LEU A 71 -8.75 -5.36 -1.15
C LEU A 71 -7.81 -4.96 -2.30
N MET A 72 -6.53 -4.75 -2.01
CA MET A 72 -5.53 -4.39 -3.01
C MET A 72 -5.25 -5.56 -3.96
N ALA A 73 -5.11 -6.78 -3.45
CA ALA A 73 -4.90 -7.96 -4.27
C ALA A 73 -6.12 -8.28 -5.15
N GLY A 74 -7.33 -8.12 -4.62
CA GLY A 74 -8.58 -8.26 -5.39
C GLY A 74 -8.69 -7.25 -6.54
N ALA A 75 -8.31 -6.00 -6.27
CA ALA A 75 -8.24 -4.97 -7.30
C ALA A 75 -7.23 -5.33 -8.41
N TYR A 76 -6.05 -5.85 -8.03
CA TYR A 76 -5.05 -6.33 -8.97
C TYR A 76 -5.58 -7.48 -9.84
N MET A 77 -6.22 -8.49 -9.24
CA MET A 77 -6.80 -9.62 -9.95
C MET A 77 -8.02 -9.25 -10.81
N LYS A 78 -8.75 -8.20 -10.44
CA LYS A 78 -9.85 -7.61 -11.25
C LYS A 78 -9.29 -6.87 -12.46
N HIS A 79 -8.19 -6.13 -12.29
CA HIS A 79 -7.53 -5.38 -13.36
C HIS A 79 -6.83 -6.31 -14.37
N HIS A 80 -6.29 -7.42 -13.90
CA HIS A 80 -5.62 -8.46 -14.70
C HIS A 80 -6.42 -9.78 -14.60
N PRO A 81 -7.31 -10.09 -15.55
CA PRO A 81 -8.16 -11.28 -15.48
C PRO A 81 -7.42 -12.62 -15.48
N ASP A 82 -6.18 -12.63 -15.95
CA ASP A 82 -5.27 -13.78 -15.97
C ASP A 82 -4.36 -13.86 -14.72
N ALA A 83 -4.42 -12.87 -13.83
CA ALA A 83 -3.56 -12.82 -12.66
C ALA A 83 -3.81 -13.97 -11.68
N VAL A 84 -2.71 -14.42 -11.06
CA VAL A 84 -2.70 -15.41 -9.97
C VAL A 84 -2.21 -14.75 -8.69
N MET A 85 -2.79 -15.16 -7.56
CA MET A 85 -2.32 -14.75 -6.23
C MET A 85 -1.50 -15.87 -5.62
N LEU A 86 -0.28 -15.57 -5.16
CA LEU A 86 0.46 -16.41 -4.23
C LEU A 86 0.11 -15.95 -2.82
N PHE A 87 -0.61 -16.79 -2.06
CA PHE A 87 -1.04 -16.49 -0.69
C PHE A 87 -0.29 -17.37 0.31
N TYR A 88 0.67 -16.76 1.00
CA TYR A 88 1.42 -17.38 2.08
C TYR A 88 0.72 -17.12 3.41
N ASP A 89 0.30 -18.18 4.09
CA ASP A 89 -0.55 -18.11 5.27
C ASP A 89 0.15 -18.71 6.50
N SER A 90 0.31 -17.91 7.54
CA SER A 90 0.79 -18.34 8.85
C SER A 90 -0.23 -18.15 9.97
N GLU A 91 -1.38 -17.53 9.68
CA GLU A 91 -2.42 -17.24 10.68
C GLU A 91 -3.63 -18.16 10.55
N PHE A 92 -3.85 -18.75 9.38
CA PHE A 92 -4.97 -19.66 9.09
C PHE A 92 -6.36 -19.05 9.39
N GLY A 93 -6.44 -17.73 9.33
CA GLY A 93 -7.62 -16.96 9.71
C GLY A 93 -8.53 -16.53 8.55
N SER A 94 -8.16 -16.82 7.31
CA SER A 94 -8.84 -16.31 6.10
C SER A 94 -9.51 -17.43 5.30
N PRO A 95 -10.78 -17.78 5.58
CA PRO A 95 -11.51 -18.82 4.83
C PRO A 95 -11.84 -18.34 3.41
N ASP A 96 -12.15 -19.26 2.50
CA ASP A 96 -12.54 -19.03 1.09
C ASP A 96 -13.62 -17.92 0.95
N SER A 97 -14.63 -17.95 1.81
CA SER A 97 -15.69 -16.93 1.81
C SER A 97 -15.17 -15.51 2.04
N TYR A 98 -14.08 -15.36 2.76
CA TYR A 98 -13.48 -14.05 3.04
C TYR A 98 -12.82 -13.46 1.78
N PHE A 99 -12.12 -14.27 0.99
CA PHE A 99 -11.57 -13.85 -0.32
C PHE A 99 -12.67 -13.39 -1.28
N LYS A 100 -13.79 -14.13 -1.33
CA LYS A 100 -14.93 -13.80 -2.19
C LYS A 100 -15.56 -12.43 -1.88
N GLN A 101 -15.50 -11.96 -0.63
CA GLN A 101 -15.97 -10.63 -0.24
C GLN A 101 -15.16 -9.51 -0.91
N PHE A 102 -13.91 -9.77 -1.30
CA PHE A 102 -13.06 -8.84 -2.05
C PHE A 102 -13.06 -9.09 -3.56
N GLY A 103 -14.01 -9.90 -4.07
CA GLY A 103 -14.12 -10.22 -5.49
C GLY A 103 -13.01 -11.13 -6.02
N ILE A 104 -12.31 -11.83 -5.12
CA ILE A 104 -11.22 -12.74 -5.49
C ILE A 104 -11.78 -14.11 -5.85
N ASP A 105 -11.47 -14.56 -7.06
CA ASP A 105 -11.70 -15.93 -7.51
C ASP A 105 -10.63 -16.84 -6.89
N THR A 106 -11.03 -17.64 -5.93
CA THR A 106 -10.12 -18.51 -5.18
C THR A 106 -9.54 -19.67 -6.00
N SER A 107 -10.07 -19.97 -7.18
CA SER A 107 -9.44 -20.90 -8.13
C SER A 107 -8.12 -20.37 -8.71
N ARG A 108 -7.88 -19.07 -8.60
CA ARG A 108 -6.65 -18.38 -9.01
C ARG A 108 -5.75 -18.00 -7.83
N VAL A 109 -5.98 -18.60 -6.66
CA VAL A 109 -5.18 -18.38 -5.45
C VAL A 109 -4.39 -19.64 -5.13
N LEU A 110 -3.07 -19.56 -5.22
CA LEU A 110 -2.18 -20.61 -4.71
C LEU A 110 -1.95 -20.38 -3.22
N HIS A 111 -2.61 -21.17 -2.38
CA HIS A 111 -2.51 -21.08 -0.92
C HIS A 111 -1.36 -21.95 -0.42
N THR A 112 -0.40 -21.35 0.25
CA THR A 112 0.79 -22.01 0.80
C THR A 112 0.86 -21.77 2.31
N PRO A 113 0.46 -22.75 3.13
CA PRO A 113 0.69 -22.74 4.58
C PRO A 113 2.19 -22.70 4.90
N ILE A 114 2.59 -21.83 5.81
CA ILE A 114 3.99 -21.67 6.22
C ILE A 114 4.14 -21.61 7.74
N THR A 115 5.24 -22.14 8.26
CA THR A 115 5.49 -22.22 9.70
C THR A 115 6.71 -21.40 10.14
N ASN A 116 7.64 -21.10 9.24
CA ASN A 116 8.84 -20.34 9.56
C ASN A 116 9.31 -19.48 8.38
N VAL A 117 10.20 -18.52 8.70
CA VAL A 117 10.70 -17.54 7.71
C VAL A 117 11.52 -18.19 6.61
N GLU A 118 12.25 -19.25 6.92
CA GLU A 118 13.12 -19.92 5.96
C GLU A 118 12.30 -20.69 4.91
N GLU A 119 11.21 -21.36 5.30
CA GLU A 119 10.26 -21.96 4.37
C GLU A 119 9.71 -20.93 3.40
N LEU A 120 9.15 -19.83 3.94
CA LEU A 120 8.68 -18.71 3.13
C LEU A 120 9.77 -18.20 2.16
N LYS A 121 10.98 -18.00 2.67
CA LYS A 121 12.08 -17.47 1.85
C LYS A 121 12.43 -18.38 0.67
N PHE A 122 12.58 -19.68 0.91
CA PHE A 122 13.01 -20.59 -0.14
C PHE A 122 11.90 -20.81 -1.17
N ASP A 123 10.65 -20.97 -0.72
CA ASP A 123 9.55 -21.14 -1.66
C ASP A 123 9.29 -19.87 -2.48
N LEU A 124 9.17 -18.70 -1.83
CA LEU A 124 8.94 -17.44 -2.54
C LEU A 124 10.03 -17.14 -3.57
N ILE A 125 11.31 -17.34 -3.23
CA ILE A 125 12.39 -17.09 -4.18
C ILE A 125 12.30 -18.07 -5.36
N GLY A 126 12.05 -19.35 -5.10
CA GLY A 126 11.86 -20.35 -6.16
C GLY A 126 10.71 -19.97 -7.10
N GLN A 127 9.54 -19.57 -6.55
CA GLN A 127 8.42 -19.11 -7.37
C GLN A 127 8.79 -17.86 -8.19
N LEU A 128 9.45 -16.88 -7.57
CA LEU A 128 9.86 -15.65 -8.26
C LEU A 128 10.90 -15.92 -9.35
N GLU A 129 11.73 -16.94 -9.25
CA GLU A 129 12.73 -17.31 -10.29
C GLU A 129 12.05 -17.84 -11.55
N GLU A 130 10.97 -18.60 -11.41
CA GLU A 130 10.23 -19.22 -12.54
C GLU A 130 9.36 -18.22 -13.33
N LEU A 131 8.96 -17.09 -12.71
CA LEU A 131 8.09 -16.11 -13.34
C LEU A 131 8.84 -15.22 -14.34
N ASP A 132 8.12 -14.76 -15.38
CA ASP A 132 8.57 -13.75 -16.31
C ASP A 132 7.97 -12.36 -15.99
N ARG A 133 8.51 -11.28 -16.58
CA ARG A 133 8.02 -9.92 -16.35
C ARG A 133 6.56 -9.69 -16.79
N ASN A 134 6.08 -10.48 -17.76
CA ASN A 134 4.72 -10.36 -18.28
C ASN A 134 3.70 -11.15 -17.48
N ASP A 135 4.16 -12.07 -16.62
CA ASP A 135 3.26 -12.84 -15.75
C ASP A 135 2.59 -11.91 -14.74
N LYS A 136 1.28 -12.02 -14.64
CA LYS A 136 0.48 -11.22 -13.73
C LYS A 136 0.30 -11.98 -12.42
N VAL A 137 1.13 -11.61 -11.45
CA VAL A 137 1.13 -12.24 -10.12
C VAL A 137 1.09 -11.17 -9.05
N VAL A 138 0.26 -11.37 -8.03
CA VAL A 138 0.28 -10.63 -6.78
C VAL A 138 0.63 -11.57 -5.63
N VAL A 139 1.55 -11.15 -4.77
CA VAL A 139 1.95 -11.93 -3.60
C VAL A 139 1.35 -11.32 -2.34
N VAL A 140 0.72 -12.14 -1.52
CA VAL A 140 0.23 -11.74 -0.18
C VAL A 140 0.83 -12.67 0.87
N ILE A 141 1.39 -12.09 1.93
CA ILE A 141 1.93 -12.83 3.09
C ILE A 141 1.15 -12.41 4.33
N ASP A 142 0.39 -13.33 4.91
CA ASP A 142 -0.42 -13.08 6.11
C ASP A 142 -0.10 -14.11 7.21
N SER A 143 0.76 -13.83 8.16
CA SER A 143 1.56 -12.61 8.35
C SER A 143 3.04 -12.96 8.57
N ILE A 144 3.92 -12.01 8.33
CA ILE A 144 5.33 -12.17 8.70
C ILE A 144 5.55 -11.95 10.21
N GLY A 145 4.58 -11.34 10.90
CA GLY A 145 4.66 -11.02 12.32
C GLY A 145 4.72 -12.23 13.22
N ASN A 146 4.05 -13.31 12.85
CA ASN A 146 3.93 -14.55 13.63
C ASN A 146 4.96 -15.63 13.26
N LEU A 147 5.70 -15.45 12.16
CA LEU A 147 6.68 -16.44 11.73
C LEU A 147 7.89 -16.47 12.66
N ALA A 148 8.20 -17.65 13.19
CA ALA A 148 9.48 -17.93 13.87
C ALA A 148 10.59 -18.15 12.85
N SER A 149 11.86 -18.07 13.28
CA SER A 149 12.95 -18.65 12.50
C SER A 149 13.04 -20.16 12.73
N LYS A 150 13.65 -20.87 11.78
CA LYS A 150 13.91 -22.30 11.94
C LYS A 150 14.71 -22.58 13.22
N LYS A 151 15.66 -21.70 13.55
CA LYS A 151 16.46 -21.80 14.75
C LYS A 151 15.63 -21.65 16.04
N GLU A 152 14.69 -20.69 16.09
CA GLU A 152 13.76 -20.56 17.23
C GLU A 152 12.97 -21.84 17.45
N LEU A 153 12.49 -22.49 16.36
CA LEU A 153 11.79 -23.77 16.44
C LEU A 153 12.69 -24.91 16.92
N GLU A 154 13.93 -24.96 16.50
CA GLU A 154 14.93 -25.95 16.97
C GLU A 154 15.31 -25.74 18.43
N ASP A 155 15.54 -24.48 18.84
CA ASP A 155 15.87 -24.13 20.23
C ASP A 155 14.70 -24.45 21.17
N ALA A 156 13.46 -24.19 20.76
CA ALA A 156 12.26 -24.56 21.52
C ALA A 156 12.15 -26.08 21.73
N LYS A 157 12.46 -26.89 20.71
CA LYS A 157 12.47 -28.37 20.81
C LYS A 157 13.56 -28.87 21.79
N ASN A 158 14.65 -28.12 21.91
CA ASN A 158 15.79 -28.47 22.76
C ASN A 158 15.73 -27.76 24.14
N GLU A 159 14.61 -27.13 24.50
CA GLU A 159 14.37 -26.41 25.76
C GLU A 159 15.43 -25.32 26.04
N LYS A 160 16.01 -24.72 24.99
CA LYS A 160 16.97 -23.65 25.10
C LYS A 160 16.27 -22.30 25.09
N SER A 161 16.50 -21.47 26.10
CA SER A 161 16.02 -20.11 26.18
C SER A 161 17.18 -19.14 25.94
N VAL A 162 17.45 -18.84 24.67
CA VAL A 162 18.50 -17.87 24.29
C VAL A 162 17.83 -16.74 23.50
N ALA A 163 18.15 -15.48 23.84
CA ALA A 163 17.74 -14.33 23.04
C ALA A 163 18.31 -14.49 21.62
N ASP A 164 17.43 -14.59 20.63
CA ASP A 164 17.84 -14.92 19.28
C ASP A 164 17.50 -13.80 18.28
N MET A 165 18.51 -13.39 17.52
CA MET A 165 18.42 -12.43 16.42
C MET A 165 18.21 -13.10 15.06
N SER A 166 18.05 -14.44 15.03
CA SER A 166 17.99 -15.22 13.79
C SER A 166 16.78 -14.86 12.95
N ARG A 167 15.61 -14.60 13.57
CA ARG A 167 14.39 -14.19 12.91
C ARG A 167 14.56 -12.87 12.14
N ALA A 168 15.11 -11.83 12.78
CA ALA A 168 15.35 -10.55 12.11
C ALA A 168 16.37 -10.69 10.96
N LYS A 169 17.39 -11.53 11.12
CA LYS A 169 18.37 -11.85 10.06
C LYS A 169 17.73 -12.61 8.91
N ALA A 170 16.85 -13.58 9.19
CA ALA A 170 16.13 -14.36 8.19
C ALA A 170 15.18 -13.48 7.37
N LEU A 171 14.37 -12.63 8.02
CA LEU A 171 13.49 -11.65 7.37
C LEU A 171 14.28 -10.65 6.52
N LYS A 172 15.39 -10.12 7.02
CA LYS A 172 16.28 -9.25 6.23
C LYS A 172 16.80 -9.98 4.98
N GLY A 173 17.16 -11.27 5.12
CA GLY A 173 17.58 -12.11 4.00
C GLY A 173 16.46 -12.31 2.98
N LEU A 174 15.26 -12.66 3.42
CA LEU A 174 14.07 -12.82 2.60
C LEU A 174 13.84 -11.58 1.71
N PHE A 175 13.65 -10.42 2.32
CA PHE A 175 13.33 -9.20 1.57
C PHE A 175 14.46 -8.70 0.69
N ARG A 176 15.73 -8.82 1.14
CA ARG A 176 16.88 -8.46 0.30
C ARG A 176 16.96 -9.30 -0.97
N MET A 177 16.59 -10.58 -0.89
CA MET A 177 16.63 -11.48 -2.05
C MET A 177 15.40 -11.31 -2.94
N SER A 178 14.20 -11.10 -2.39
CA SER A 178 12.96 -10.99 -3.17
C SER A 178 12.81 -9.63 -3.87
N THR A 179 13.22 -8.52 -3.22
CA THR A 179 13.00 -7.16 -3.76
C THR A 179 13.50 -6.95 -5.20
N PRO A 180 14.71 -7.43 -5.62
CA PRO A 180 15.13 -7.30 -7.01
C PRO A 180 14.19 -8.02 -7.98
N TYR A 181 13.71 -9.23 -7.66
CA TYR A 181 12.77 -9.96 -8.49
C TYR A 181 11.43 -9.23 -8.62
N LEU A 182 10.89 -8.72 -7.51
CA LEU A 182 9.64 -7.95 -7.50
C LEU A 182 9.73 -6.76 -8.46
N ALA A 183 10.82 -6.00 -8.41
CA ALA A 183 11.04 -4.84 -9.28
C ALA A 183 11.27 -5.25 -10.73
N MET A 184 12.12 -6.24 -10.99
CA MET A 184 12.48 -6.68 -12.35
C MET A 184 11.32 -7.36 -13.07
N LYS A 185 10.47 -8.10 -12.33
CA LYS A 185 9.35 -8.87 -12.87
C LYS A 185 7.99 -8.16 -12.73
N ASN A 186 8.00 -6.92 -12.23
CA ASN A 186 6.81 -6.07 -12.10
C ASN A 186 5.73 -6.67 -11.18
N ILE A 187 6.13 -7.28 -10.06
CA ILE A 187 5.28 -8.03 -9.15
C ILE A 187 5.05 -7.23 -7.86
N PRO A 188 3.79 -6.93 -7.48
CA PRO A 188 3.48 -6.39 -6.15
C PRO A 188 3.47 -7.50 -5.09
N LEU A 189 4.10 -7.22 -3.94
CA LEU A 189 4.06 -8.04 -2.74
C LEU A 189 3.49 -7.24 -1.58
N ILE A 190 2.46 -7.76 -0.94
CA ILE A 190 1.81 -7.16 0.23
C ILE A 190 2.08 -8.06 1.43
N ALA A 191 2.78 -7.54 2.44
CA ALA A 191 3.10 -8.28 3.65
C ALA A 191 2.36 -7.70 4.85
N VAL A 192 1.55 -8.52 5.50
CA VAL A 192 0.90 -8.18 6.78
C VAL A 192 1.91 -8.39 7.91
N ASN A 193 1.95 -7.44 8.85
CA ASN A 193 2.87 -7.46 9.97
C ASN A 193 2.23 -6.93 11.26
N HIS A 194 2.87 -7.19 12.39
CA HIS A 194 2.49 -6.65 13.70
C HIS A 194 3.37 -5.47 14.07
N THR A 195 2.86 -4.64 14.99
CA THR A 195 3.64 -3.62 15.67
C THR A 195 3.76 -3.97 17.14
N TYR A 196 4.85 -3.56 17.76
CA TYR A 196 5.03 -3.52 19.21
C TYR A 196 5.28 -2.09 19.66
N GLN A 197 5.05 -1.82 20.94
CA GLN A 197 5.30 -0.49 21.52
C GLN A 197 6.74 -0.42 22.00
N GLU A 198 7.43 0.64 21.64
CA GLU A 198 8.74 0.95 22.22
C GLU A 198 8.59 1.26 23.71
N ILE A 199 9.54 0.77 24.51
CA ILE A 199 9.55 1.06 25.95
C ILE A 199 10.17 2.46 26.14
N GLY A 200 9.39 3.41 26.67
CA GLY A 200 9.88 4.78 26.90
C GLY A 200 8.77 5.73 27.38
N LEU A 201 9.14 6.97 27.68
CA LEU A 201 8.20 8.02 28.10
C LEU A 201 7.19 8.39 26.99
N PHE A 202 7.58 8.24 25.73
CA PHE A 202 6.71 8.49 24.56
C PHE A 202 6.78 7.26 23.64
N PRO A 203 6.02 6.18 23.97
CA PRO A 203 6.07 4.93 23.23
C PRO A 203 5.63 5.11 21.79
N LYS A 204 6.45 4.65 20.85
CA LYS A 204 6.13 4.61 19.43
C LYS A 204 5.80 3.19 19.00
N ALA A 205 4.88 3.06 18.05
CA ALA A 205 4.63 1.79 17.39
C ALA A 205 5.78 1.46 16.45
N ILE A 206 6.44 0.32 16.69
CA ILE A 206 7.55 -0.18 15.87
C ILE A 206 7.07 -1.39 15.08
N VAL A 207 7.42 -1.44 13.80
CA VAL A 207 7.15 -2.57 12.92
C VAL A 207 8.03 -3.75 13.31
N SER A 208 7.42 -4.91 13.54
CA SER A 208 8.12 -6.14 13.93
C SER A 208 9.06 -6.64 12.83
N GLY A 209 10.17 -7.27 13.18
CA GLY A 209 11.08 -7.92 12.23
C GLY A 209 12.35 -7.12 11.90
N GLY A 210 12.60 -6.03 12.61
CA GLY A 210 13.85 -5.27 12.54
C GLY A 210 13.97 -4.34 11.32
N THR A 211 15.11 -3.65 11.22
CA THR A 211 15.37 -2.60 10.22
C THR A 211 15.42 -3.10 8.78
N GLY A 212 15.63 -4.41 8.55
CA GLY A 212 15.70 -4.99 7.21
C GLY A 212 14.45 -4.75 6.37
N ILE A 213 13.27 -4.73 7.00
CA ILE A 213 11.99 -4.46 6.34
C ILE A 213 11.94 -3.00 5.85
N TYR A 214 12.37 -2.05 6.69
CA TYR A 214 12.41 -0.63 6.33
C TYR A 214 13.29 -0.35 5.11
N TYR A 215 14.43 -1.04 4.97
CA TYR A 215 15.30 -0.84 3.80
C TYR A 215 14.71 -1.41 2.51
N SER A 216 13.98 -2.51 2.60
CA SER A 216 13.47 -3.24 1.44
C SER A 216 12.09 -2.76 0.97
N ALA A 217 11.23 -2.28 1.89
CA ALA A 217 9.88 -1.87 1.55
C ALA A 217 9.83 -0.57 0.74
N ASP A 218 8.93 -0.53 -0.24
CA ASP A 218 8.57 0.67 -0.98
C ASP A 218 7.54 1.50 -0.22
N ASN A 219 6.59 0.82 0.45
CA ASN A 219 5.60 1.43 1.34
C ASN A 219 5.54 0.69 2.67
N ILE A 220 5.43 1.43 3.78
CA ILE A 220 5.13 0.91 5.11
C ILE A 220 4.01 1.74 5.70
N TRP A 221 2.90 1.08 6.04
CA TRP A 221 1.77 1.69 6.72
C TRP A 221 1.69 1.18 8.16
N ILE A 222 1.48 2.10 9.12
CA ILE A 222 1.08 1.75 10.47
C ILE A 222 -0.41 2.12 10.61
N ILE A 223 -1.26 1.11 10.78
CA ILE A 223 -2.70 1.26 10.75
C ILE A 223 -3.22 1.45 12.18
N GLY A 224 -3.72 2.66 12.46
CA GLY A 224 -4.48 2.99 13.67
C GLY A 224 -5.96 2.68 13.52
N ARG A 225 -6.70 2.60 14.64
CA ARG A 225 -8.14 2.33 14.66
C ARG A 225 -8.86 3.22 15.66
N GLN A 226 -9.96 3.81 15.22
CA GLN A 226 -10.91 4.54 16.06
C GLN A 226 -12.30 3.94 15.87
N GLN A 227 -13.14 3.98 16.92
CA GLN A 227 -14.52 3.50 16.83
C GLN A 227 -15.39 4.52 16.13
N ASP A 228 -16.20 4.07 15.18
CA ASP A 228 -17.29 4.84 14.59
C ASP A 228 -18.57 4.54 15.38
N LYS A 229 -19.14 5.56 16.02
CA LYS A 229 -20.27 5.41 16.91
C LYS A 229 -21.45 6.31 16.52
N LYS A 230 -22.65 5.75 16.59
CA LYS A 230 -23.91 6.51 16.55
C LYS A 230 -24.56 6.42 17.95
N GLY A 231 -24.43 7.50 18.73
CA GLY A 231 -24.76 7.47 20.14
C GLY A 231 -23.81 6.54 20.91
N THR A 232 -24.34 5.51 21.55
CA THR A 232 -23.57 4.49 22.29
C THR A 232 -23.23 3.26 21.44
N GLU A 233 -23.86 3.09 20.28
CA GLU A 233 -23.72 1.94 19.42
C GLU A 233 -22.54 2.09 18.44
N ILE A 234 -21.71 1.07 18.35
CA ILE A 234 -20.60 1.02 17.38
C ILE A 234 -21.15 0.50 16.05
N GLN A 235 -21.06 1.32 14.99
CA GLN A 235 -21.50 0.97 13.64
C GLN A 235 -20.37 0.54 12.72
N GLY A 236 -19.12 0.73 13.15
CA GLY A 236 -17.94 0.41 12.37
C GLY A 236 -16.67 0.98 13.00
N TYR A 237 -15.68 1.19 12.15
CA TYR A 237 -14.39 1.75 12.55
C TYR A 237 -13.89 2.75 11.53
N HIS A 238 -13.19 3.77 12.00
CA HIS A 238 -12.29 4.59 11.20
C HIS A 238 -10.88 4.04 11.37
N PHE A 239 -10.31 3.51 10.31
CA PHE A 239 -8.91 3.11 10.25
C PHE A 239 -8.09 4.27 9.71
N VAL A 240 -7.00 4.60 10.38
CA VAL A 240 -6.10 5.66 9.94
C VAL A 240 -4.81 5.02 9.43
N ILE A 241 -4.58 5.14 8.14
CA ILE A 241 -3.31 4.74 7.52
C ILE A 241 -2.29 5.84 7.82
N ASN A 242 -1.33 5.55 8.70
CA ASN A 242 -0.17 6.40 8.91
C ASN A 242 0.94 5.92 7.98
N VAL A 243 1.33 6.75 7.03
CA VAL A 243 2.42 6.44 6.09
C VAL A 243 3.74 6.61 6.83
N GLU A 244 4.33 5.50 7.25
CA GLU A 244 5.60 5.47 7.97
C GLU A 244 6.79 5.61 7.02
N LYS A 245 6.69 5.00 5.85
CA LYS A 245 7.64 5.10 4.76
C LYS A 245 6.93 4.98 3.43
N SER A 246 7.34 5.77 2.44
CA SER A 246 6.89 5.61 1.06
C SER A 246 7.94 6.14 0.08
N ARG A 247 7.95 5.59 -1.14
CA ARG A 247 8.68 6.16 -2.29
C ARG A 247 7.86 7.21 -3.04
N TYR A 248 6.56 7.30 -2.76
CA TYR A 248 5.61 8.10 -3.55
C TYR A 248 4.87 9.14 -2.70
N VAL A 249 4.64 8.84 -1.43
CA VAL A 249 3.79 9.62 -0.52
C VAL A 249 4.65 10.25 0.56
N LYS A 250 4.33 11.49 0.93
CA LYS A 250 5.00 12.18 2.04
C LYS A 250 4.84 11.38 3.32
N GLU A 251 5.96 11.08 3.97
CA GLU A 251 5.97 10.36 5.26
C GLU A 251 5.16 11.13 6.31
N LYS A 252 4.60 10.39 7.27
CA LYS A 252 3.69 10.88 8.32
C LYS A 252 2.33 11.39 7.81
N SER A 253 2.01 11.23 6.53
CA SER A 253 0.65 11.43 6.02
C SER A 253 -0.32 10.50 6.75
N LYS A 254 -1.50 11.03 7.12
CA LYS A 254 -2.58 10.30 7.80
C LYS A 254 -3.79 10.26 6.89
N ILE A 255 -4.21 9.08 6.53
CA ILE A 255 -5.31 8.88 5.58
C ILE A 255 -6.39 8.04 6.26
N PRO A 256 -7.56 8.64 6.59
CA PRO A 256 -8.65 7.94 7.23
C PRO A 256 -9.46 7.13 6.23
N ILE A 257 -9.75 5.87 6.58
CA ILE A 257 -10.61 4.96 5.82
C ILE A 257 -11.72 4.47 6.74
N THR A 258 -12.97 4.71 6.35
CA THR A 258 -14.14 4.28 7.11
C THR A 258 -14.58 2.89 6.65
N VAL A 259 -14.81 2.01 7.61
CA VAL A 259 -15.35 0.66 7.38
C VAL A 259 -16.57 0.47 8.25
N SER A 260 -17.73 0.27 7.63
CA SER A 260 -18.96 -0.06 8.33
C SER A 260 -19.20 -1.57 8.34
N TRP A 261 -19.89 -2.07 9.37
CA TRP A 261 -20.19 -3.50 9.45
C TRP A 261 -21.18 -3.97 8.37
N GLU A 262 -22.11 -3.11 7.97
CA GLU A 262 -23.12 -3.44 6.96
C GLU A 262 -22.68 -3.22 5.52
N GLY A 263 -21.79 -2.28 5.27
CA GLY A 263 -21.40 -1.86 3.92
C GLY A 263 -19.92 -1.96 3.60
N GLY A 264 -19.09 -2.55 4.49
CA GLY A 264 -17.66 -2.71 4.27
C GLY A 264 -16.91 -1.38 4.15
N VAL A 265 -15.88 -1.36 3.31
CA VAL A 265 -15.05 -0.16 3.06
C VAL A 265 -15.86 0.87 2.28
N LYS A 266 -15.95 2.09 2.80
CA LYS A 266 -16.62 3.21 2.12
C LYS A 266 -15.68 3.78 1.07
N SER A 267 -16.05 3.66 -0.22
CA SER A 267 -15.19 4.02 -1.36
C SER A 267 -14.70 5.47 -1.33
N TYR A 268 -15.53 6.40 -0.91
CA TYR A 268 -15.18 7.83 -0.89
C TYR A 268 -14.73 8.34 0.50
N SER A 269 -14.41 7.44 1.42
CA SER A 269 -13.92 7.84 2.74
C SER A 269 -12.59 8.58 2.66
N GLY A 270 -12.40 9.56 3.55
CA GLY A 270 -11.18 10.38 3.62
C GLY A 270 -11.09 11.52 2.61
N LEU A 271 -11.94 11.55 1.58
CA LEU A 271 -11.93 12.61 0.56
C LEU A 271 -12.56 13.92 1.05
N LEU A 272 -13.60 13.84 1.89
CA LEU A 272 -14.38 15.00 2.31
C LEU A 272 -13.54 16.08 3.01
N ASP A 273 -12.68 15.68 3.93
CA ASP A 273 -11.81 16.62 4.65
C ASP A 273 -10.84 17.32 3.68
N CYS A 274 -10.33 16.61 2.69
CA CYS A 274 -9.49 17.17 1.64
C CYS A 274 -10.27 18.17 0.76
N ALA A 275 -11.51 17.81 0.37
CA ALA A 275 -12.35 18.67 -0.44
C ALA A 275 -12.76 19.95 0.31
N LEU A 276 -13.05 19.84 1.61
CA LEU A 276 -13.31 21.00 2.47
C LEU A 276 -12.07 21.91 2.61
N ALA A 277 -10.89 21.30 2.81
CA ALA A 277 -9.64 22.05 2.95
C ALA A 277 -9.23 22.76 1.64
N GLY A 278 -9.51 22.15 0.49
CA GLY A 278 -9.22 22.70 -0.83
C GLY A 278 -10.31 23.62 -1.39
N GLY A 279 -11.46 23.76 -0.71
CA GLY A 279 -12.57 24.60 -1.17
C GLY A 279 -13.47 23.99 -2.24
N TYR A 280 -13.30 22.69 -2.55
CA TYR A 280 -14.13 21.93 -3.52
C TYR A 280 -15.49 21.52 -2.93
N ALA A 281 -15.56 21.51 -1.62
CA ALA A 281 -16.80 21.34 -0.89
C ALA A 281 -16.87 22.34 0.27
N VAL A 282 -18.08 22.61 0.75
CA VAL A 282 -18.32 23.49 1.89
C VAL A 282 -19.24 22.82 2.91
N LYS A 283 -19.23 23.35 4.13
CA LYS A 283 -20.13 22.96 5.22
C LYS A 283 -21.09 24.11 5.53
N PRO A 284 -22.19 24.26 4.78
CA PRO A 284 -23.08 25.43 4.90
C PRO A 284 -23.76 25.52 6.27
N SER A 285 -23.94 24.40 6.96
CA SER A 285 -24.44 24.33 8.33
C SER A 285 -24.02 23.02 8.98
N ASN A 286 -24.23 22.89 10.29
CA ASN A 286 -23.77 21.71 11.03
C ASN A 286 -24.38 20.40 10.49
N GLY A 287 -23.53 19.46 10.07
CA GLY A 287 -23.91 18.16 9.50
C GLY A 287 -24.45 18.21 8.07
N TRP A 288 -24.31 19.35 7.36
CA TRP A 288 -24.66 19.49 5.95
C TRP A 288 -23.44 19.88 5.13
N TYR A 289 -23.32 19.27 3.97
CA TYR A 289 -22.20 19.44 3.03
C TYR A 289 -22.75 19.73 1.63
N ALA A 290 -22.00 20.45 0.83
CA ALA A 290 -22.32 20.72 -0.55
C ALA A 290 -21.04 20.85 -1.38
N THR A 291 -21.11 20.53 -2.65
CA THR A 291 -20.05 20.79 -3.63
C THR A 291 -19.99 22.28 -3.96
N VAL A 292 -18.85 22.75 -4.43
CA VAL A 292 -18.67 24.12 -4.93
C VAL A 292 -18.21 24.05 -6.36
N ASP A 293 -18.94 24.70 -7.26
CA ASP A 293 -18.50 24.92 -8.63
C ASP A 293 -17.32 25.91 -8.62
N GLN A 294 -16.15 25.45 -9.06
CA GLN A 294 -14.92 26.24 -9.02
C GLN A 294 -14.91 27.41 -10.01
N SER A 295 -15.75 27.38 -11.04
CA SER A 295 -15.82 28.43 -12.06
C SER A 295 -16.76 29.57 -11.67
N SER A 296 -17.92 29.26 -11.08
CA SER A 296 -18.96 30.21 -10.70
C SER A 296 -18.97 30.57 -9.22
N GLY A 297 -18.39 29.71 -8.36
CA GLY A 297 -18.50 29.79 -6.90
C GLY A 297 -19.88 29.37 -6.38
N GLU A 298 -20.76 28.84 -7.22
CA GLU A 298 -22.07 28.38 -6.80
C GLU A 298 -21.98 27.15 -5.90
N VAL A 299 -22.84 27.14 -4.87
CA VAL A 299 -22.91 26.03 -3.91
C VAL A 299 -24.03 25.08 -4.35
N GLY A 300 -23.67 23.84 -4.58
CA GLY A 300 -24.59 22.79 -5.00
C GLY A 300 -25.62 22.37 -3.93
N PRO A 301 -26.42 21.36 -4.21
CA PRO A 301 -27.42 20.84 -3.26
C PRO A 301 -26.78 20.37 -1.95
N LYS A 302 -27.44 20.67 -0.82
CA LYS A 302 -26.99 20.25 0.51
C LYS A 302 -27.32 18.78 0.74
N VAL A 303 -26.32 18.01 1.16
CA VAL A 303 -26.46 16.60 1.58
C VAL A 303 -26.00 16.39 3.01
N ARG A 304 -26.49 15.35 3.66
CA ARG A 304 -25.93 14.87 4.93
C ARG A 304 -24.61 14.13 4.69
N TYR A 305 -23.89 13.81 5.76
CA TYR A 305 -22.61 13.09 5.66
C TYR A 305 -22.74 11.80 4.83
N ASP A 306 -23.79 11.00 5.03
CA ASP A 306 -24.00 9.76 4.26
C ASP A 306 -24.09 10.03 2.74
N GLY A 307 -24.71 11.15 2.35
CA GLY A 307 -24.77 11.56 0.94
C GLY A 307 -23.41 11.96 0.34
N THR A 308 -22.43 12.31 1.18
CA THR A 308 -21.05 12.54 0.70
C THR A 308 -20.29 11.26 0.42
N LEU A 309 -20.85 10.09 0.74
CA LEU A 309 -20.30 8.78 0.42
C LEU A 309 -20.81 8.23 -0.91
N ASP A 310 -21.74 8.94 -1.57
CA ASP A 310 -22.29 8.56 -2.85
C ASP A 310 -21.43 9.09 -4.01
N LYS A 311 -21.37 8.31 -5.07
CA LYS A 311 -20.63 8.65 -6.30
C LYS A 311 -21.08 9.99 -6.90
N SER A 312 -22.37 10.28 -6.87
CA SER A 312 -22.96 11.51 -7.41
C SER A 312 -22.45 12.80 -6.77
N PHE A 313 -21.99 12.74 -5.51
CA PHE A 313 -21.35 13.88 -4.84
C PHE A 313 -19.95 14.15 -5.40
N TRP A 314 -19.23 13.10 -5.81
CA TRP A 314 -17.83 13.19 -6.24
C TRP A 314 -17.64 13.35 -7.74
N ASP A 315 -18.59 12.86 -8.56
CA ASP A 315 -18.47 12.93 -10.02
C ASP A 315 -18.17 14.36 -10.54
N PRO A 316 -18.89 15.42 -10.13
CA PRO A 316 -18.54 16.78 -10.58
C PRO A 316 -17.17 17.23 -10.04
N ILE A 317 -16.83 16.92 -8.80
CA ILE A 317 -15.53 17.30 -8.22
C ILE A 317 -14.37 16.66 -9.00
N PHE A 318 -14.47 15.36 -9.35
CA PHE A 318 -13.41 14.66 -10.07
C PHE A 318 -13.36 15.00 -11.57
N ALA A 319 -14.50 15.31 -12.18
CA ALA A 319 -14.60 15.53 -13.63
C ALA A 319 -14.36 16.98 -14.03
N GLU A 320 -14.75 17.94 -13.18
CA GLU A 320 -14.85 19.38 -13.56
C GLU A 320 -13.84 20.26 -12.82
N THR A 321 -13.03 19.70 -11.90
CA THR A 321 -12.09 20.47 -11.11
C THR A 321 -10.67 19.86 -11.12
N ASP A 322 -9.70 20.60 -10.61
CA ASP A 322 -8.32 20.15 -10.40
C ASP A 322 -8.10 19.40 -9.06
N PHE A 323 -9.16 18.90 -8.44
CA PHE A 323 -9.09 18.22 -7.14
C PHE A 323 -8.10 17.05 -7.10
N LYS A 324 -7.97 16.32 -8.20
CA LYS A 324 -6.96 15.25 -8.32
C LYS A 324 -5.55 15.78 -8.18
N ASP A 325 -5.26 16.92 -8.82
CA ASP A 325 -3.95 17.57 -8.75
C ASP A 325 -3.71 18.17 -7.37
N PHE A 326 -4.76 18.73 -6.74
CA PHE A 326 -4.70 19.17 -5.35
C PHE A 326 -4.29 18.04 -4.41
N LEU A 327 -4.94 16.87 -4.49
CA LEU A 327 -4.60 15.69 -3.70
C LEU A 327 -3.16 15.23 -3.98
N LYS A 328 -2.77 15.19 -5.25
CA LYS A 328 -1.40 14.84 -5.64
C LYS A 328 -0.38 15.80 -5.05
N LYS A 329 -0.62 17.09 -5.10
CA LYS A 329 0.24 18.14 -4.51
C LYS A 329 0.31 18.00 -2.98
N GLN A 330 -0.79 17.64 -2.35
CA GLN A 330 -0.87 17.47 -0.89
C GLN A 330 -0.08 16.25 -0.41
N TYR A 331 -0.20 15.12 -1.09
CA TYR A 331 0.30 13.82 -0.60
C TYR A 331 1.55 13.32 -1.31
N SER A 332 1.76 13.60 -2.59
CA SER A 332 2.92 13.07 -3.32
C SER A 332 4.21 13.76 -2.89
N ILE A 333 5.29 12.99 -2.92
CA ILE A 333 6.65 13.53 -2.90
C ILE A 333 6.82 14.30 -4.21
N GLY A 334 7.19 15.60 -4.12
CA GLY A 334 7.31 16.48 -5.30
C GLY A 334 8.33 15.96 -6.32
N HIS A 335 8.00 16.07 -7.60
CA HIS A 335 8.91 15.78 -8.72
C HIS A 335 9.60 17.06 -9.25
N GLN A 336 9.55 18.17 -8.50
CA GLN A 336 10.24 19.39 -8.85
C GLN A 336 11.75 19.23 -8.60
N SER A 337 12.55 20.08 -9.25
CA SER A 337 14.00 20.13 -9.00
C SER A 337 14.26 20.15 -7.49
N LEU A 338 15.07 19.22 -6.99
CA LEU A 338 15.48 19.18 -5.59
C LEU A 338 16.47 20.31 -5.23
N VAL A 339 16.91 21.04 -6.24
CA VAL A 339 17.78 22.21 -6.09
C VAL A 339 16.98 23.42 -6.58
N GLU A 340 16.72 24.37 -5.70
CA GLU A 340 16.26 25.70 -6.10
C GLU A 340 17.36 26.31 -6.96
N MET A 341 17.12 26.39 -8.27
CA MET A 341 17.98 27.16 -9.15
C MET A 341 17.47 28.58 -9.10
N ASP A 342 18.26 29.47 -8.52
CA ASP A 342 18.04 30.91 -8.68
C ASP A 342 17.95 31.20 -10.19
N GLU A 343 16.87 31.83 -10.62
CA GLU A 343 16.77 32.34 -11.99
C GLU A 343 17.92 33.32 -12.19
N ILE A 344 18.92 32.93 -12.96
CA ILE A 344 19.97 33.83 -13.40
C ILE A 344 19.26 34.80 -14.34
N VAL A 345 18.88 35.97 -13.83
CA VAL A 345 18.44 37.10 -14.63
C VAL A 345 19.66 37.53 -15.44
N VAL A 346 19.73 37.09 -16.69
CA VAL A 346 20.67 37.66 -17.67
C VAL A 346 20.06 38.99 -18.06
N GLU A 347 20.53 40.09 -17.43
CA GLU A 347 20.29 41.41 -17.95
C GLU A 347 21.03 41.54 -19.31
N GLU A 348 20.26 41.80 -20.38
CA GLU A 348 20.77 42.16 -21.71
C GLU A 348 21.23 43.64 -21.72
#